data_f0f4d3d912d50cbf6b9dc6f5462a5aca
#
_entry.id   f0f4d3d912d50cbf6b9dc6f5462a5aca
#
_cell.length_a   1.000
_cell.length_b   1.000
_cell.length_c   1.000
_cell.angle_alpha   90.00
_cell.angle_beta   90.00
_cell.angle_gamma   90.00
#
_symmetry.space_group_name_H-M   'P 1'
#
loop_
_entity.id
_entity.type
_entity.pdbx_description
1 polymer ?
#
loop_
_entity_poly.entity_id
_entity_poly.type
_entity_poly.pdbx_seq_one_letter_code
_entity_poly.pdbx_strand_id
1 'polypeptide(L)'
;MPILVLDFDGVCNDYRSGWQGIDVCNDPPVEGLEAFLLAALRHFEVHIHSSRSQVELGRLTMQRWFRQWIAPHVVGCLFFPEHKPPAFLTLDDRAIQFTGTWPDVQALLAFQPWTRTTPLHGERPPEDTP
;
A
#
# COMPACT_ATOMS: atom_id res chain seq x y z
N MET A 1 -14.92 -5.93 -13.81
CA MET A 1 -13.72 -5.06 -13.94
C MET A 1 -12.51 -5.76 -13.36
N PRO A 2 -11.33 -5.55 -13.93
CA PRO A 2 -10.13 -6.12 -13.34
C PRO A 2 -9.86 -5.49 -11.96
N ILE A 3 -9.13 -6.23 -11.12
CA ILE A 3 -8.82 -5.79 -9.76
C ILE A 3 -7.46 -5.12 -9.75
N LEU A 4 -7.41 -3.89 -9.24
CA LEU A 4 -6.19 -3.17 -8.94
C LEU A 4 -6.00 -3.19 -7.42
N VAL A 5 -4.88 -3.71 -6.96
CA VAL A 5 -4.53 -3.67 -5.53
C VAL A 5 -3.54 -2.54 -5.28
N LEU A 6 -3.81 -1.75 -4.27
CA LEU A 6 -2.88 -0.74 -3.78
C LEU A 6 -2.37 -1.16 -2.41
N ASP A 7 -1.05 -1.15 -2.24
CA ASP A 7 -0.46 -1.19 -0.91
C ASP A 7 -0.80 0.10 -0.17
N PHE A 8 -0.67 0.11 1.14
CA PHE A 8 -1.09 1.26 1.95
C PHE A 8 0.08 2.15 2.36
N ASP A 9 0.97 1.64 3.22
CA ASP A 9 2.12 2.42 3.69
C ASP A 9 3.13 2.61 2.55
N GLY A 10 3.43 3.86 2.22
CA GLY A 10 4.35 4.18 1.13
C GLY A 10 3.71 4.20 -0.25
N VAL A 11 2.41 3.95 -0.37
CA VAL A 11 1.67 4.03 -1.63
C VAL A 11 0.47 4.96 -1.48
N CYS A 12 -0.45 4.68 -0.55
CA CYS A 12 -1.56 5.58 -0.28
C CYS A 12 -1.13 6.73 0.63
N ASN A 13 -0.52 6.43 1.77
CA ASN A 13 0.11 7.45 2.60
C ASN A 13 1.60 7.54 2.27
N ASP A 14 2.23 8.69 2.55
CA ASP A 14 3.62 8.91 2.16
C ASP A 14 4.64 8.29 3.12
N TYR A 15 4.18 7.68 4.19
CA TYR A 15 4.99 6.91 5.14
C TYR A 15 6.17 7.69 5.74
N ARG A 16 6.07 9.02 5.80
CA ARG A 16 7.17 9.88 6.28
C ARG A 16 7.56 9.61 7.72
N SER A 17 6.60 9.17 8.54
CA SER A 17 6.83 8.87 9.96
C SER A 17 7.36 7.46 10.21
N GLY A 18 7.37 6.59 9.20
CA GLY A 18 7.70 5.19 9.36
C GLY A 18 6.63 4.42 10.12
N TRP A 19 6.96 3.21 10.53
CA TRP A 19 6.04 2.33 11.24
C TRP A 19 5.88 2.79 12.70
N GLN A 20 4.64 3.01 13.13
CA GLN A 20 4.32 3.45 14.48
C GLN A 20 3.32 2.52 15.19
N GLY A 21 2.95 1.40 14.58
CA GLY A 21 2.02 0.43 15.11
C GLY A 21 0.88 0.13 14.15
N ILE A 22 0.23 -1.00 14.36
CA ILE A 22 -0.86 -1.48 13.50
C ILE A 22 -2.08 -0.56 13.52
N ASP A 23 -2.26 0.16 14.62
CA ASP A 23 -3.39 1.05 14.88
C ASP A 23 -3.06 2.53 14.67
N VAL A 24 -1.86 2.84 14.18
CA VAL A 24 -1.41 4.22 13.99
C VAL A 24 -1.07 4.47 12.52
N CYS A 25 -1.70 5.50 11.95
CA CYS A 25 -1.31 6.07 10.68
C CYS A 25 -1.80 7.52 10.63
N ASN A 26 -0.88 8.46 10.78
CA ASN A 26 -1.18 9.88 10.76
C ASN A 26 -0.55 10.60 9.56
N ASP A 27 0.19 9.88 8.73
CA ASP A 27 0.85 10.48 7.59
C ASP A 27 -0.15 10.86 6.51
N PRO A 28 0.09 11.95 5.78
CA PRO A 28 -0.83 12.40 4.74
C PRO A 28 -0.78 11.50 3.51
N PRO A 29 -1.78 11.61 2.62
CA PRO A 29 -1.76 10.92 1.35
C PRO A 29 -0.55 11.32 0.51
N VAL A 30 -0.09 10.38 -0.30
CA VAL A 30 0.80 10.73 -1.42
C VAL A 30 0.04 11.69 -2.31
N GLU A 31 0.70 12.75 -2.74
CA GLU A 31 0.08 13.77 -3.57
C GLU A 31 -0.60 13.14 -4.79
N GLY A 32 -1.85 13.53 -5.02
CA GLY A 32 -2.61 13.04 -6.16
C GLY A 32 -3.42 11.78 -5.90
N LEU A 33 -3.42 11.24 -4.68
CA LEU A 33 -4.11 9.98 -4.39
C LEU A 33 -5.59 10.01 -4.77
N GLU A 34 -6.33 11.04 -4.37
CA GLU A 34 -7.77 11.07 -4.64
C GLU A 34 -8.05 11.16 -6.15
N ALA A 35 -7.30 11.98 -6.86
CA ALA A 35 -7.44 12.08 -8.31
C ALA A 35 -7.13 10.73 -8.99
N PHE A 36 -6.11 10.03 -8.52
CA PHE A 36 -5.77 8.71 -9.02
C PHE A 36 -6.91 7.72 -8.75
N LEU A 37 -7.45 7.71 -7.54
CA LEU A 37 -8.54 6.81 -7.18
C LEU A 37 -9.78 7.05 -8.04
N LEU A 38 -10.13 8.32 -8.28
CA LEU A 38 -11.26 8.65 -9.15
C LEU A 38 -11.06 8.12 -10.56
N ALA A 39 -9.86 8.26 -11.11
CA ALA A 39 -9.55 7.73 -12.44
C ALA A 39 -9.54 6.20 -12.45
N ALA A 40 -8.94 5.59 -11.45
CA ALA A 40 -8.81 4.13 -11.36
C ALA A 40 -10.18 3.45 -11.22
N LEU A 41 -11.07 4.02 -10.42
CA LEU A 41 -12.41 3.45 -10.18
C LEU A 41 -13.27 3.41 -11.43
N ARG A 42 -12.92 4.14 -12.47
CA ARG A 42 -13.62 4.08 -13.77
C ARG A 42 -13.29 2.81 -14.54
N HIS A 43 -12.19 2.14 -14.20
CA HIS A 43 -11.68 1.01 -14.98
C HIS A 43 -11.39 -0.23 -14.14
N PHE A 44 -11.28 -0.07 -12.82
CA PHE A 44 -10.86 -1.14 -11.92
C PHE A 44 -11.77 -1.22 -10.72
N GLU A 45 -11.86 -2.42 -10.17
CA GLU A 45 -12.26 -2.63 -8.79
C GLU A 45 -11.01 -2.42 -7.93
N VAL A 46 -11.03 -1.44 -7.04
CA VAL A 46 -9.83 -1.03 -6.27
C VAL A 46 -9.88 -1.63 -4.88
N HIS A 47 -8.87 -2.42 -4.55
CA HIS A 47 -8.70 -3.04 -3.24
C HIS A 47 -7.47 -2.48 -2.55
N ILE A 48 -7.62 -2.13 -1.28
CA ILE A 48 -6.51 -1.71 -0.43
C ILE A 48 -6.08 -2.92 0.38
N HIS A 49 -4.86 -3.38 0.15
CA HIS A 49 -4.33 -4.55 0.84
C HIS A 49 -2.86 -4.34 1.20
N SER A 50 -2.55 -4.59 2.47
CA SER A 50 -1.20 -4.44 3.02
C SER A 50 -1.00 -5.45 4.14
N SER A 51 0.17 -5.42 4.77
CA SER A 51 0.41 -6.22 5.97
C SER A 51 -0.57 -5.91 7.10
N ARG A 52 -1.16 -4.71 7.12
CA ARG A 52 -2.19 -4.34 8.10
C ARG A 52 -3.50 -5.11 7.90
N SER A 53 -3.72 -5.65 6.71
CA SER A 53 -5.01 -6.25 6.34
C SER A 53 -5.32 -7.56 7.05
N GLN A 54 -4.30 -8.25 7.56
CA GLN A 54 -4.47 -9.57 8.16
C GLN A 54 -5.26 -9.54 9.48
N VAL A 55 -5.24 -8.42 10.18
CA VAL A 55 -5.98 -8.27 11.44
C VAL A 55 -7.02 -7.17 11.31
N GLU A 56 -8.13 -7.35 12.04
CA GLU A 56 -9.25 -6.40 11.96
C GLU A 56 -8.83 -4.99 12.35
N LEU A 57 -8.03 -4.84 13.40
CA LEU A 57 -7.57 -3.52 13.85
C LEU A 57 -6.80 -2.79 12.74
N GLY A 58 -5.99 -3.52 11.98
CA GLY A 58 -5.25 -2.95 10.85
C GLY A 58 -6.19 -2.48 9.73
N ARG A 59 -7.21 -3.28 9.41
CA ARG A 59 -8.20 -2.90 8.40
C ARG A 59 -8.99 -1.67 8.85
N LEU A 60 -9.40 -1.62 10.10
CA LEU A 60 -10.11 -0.46 10.65
C LEU A 60 -9.24 0.80 10.65
N THR A 61 -7.94 0.65 10.92
CA THR A 61 -7.00 1.77 10.87
C THR A 61 -6.91 2.35 9.47
N MET A 62 -6.80 1.50 8.46
CA MET A 62 -6.77 1.95 7.07
C MET A 62 -8.07 2.65 6.67
N GLN A 63 -9.21 2.06 7.03
CA GLN A 63 -10.51 2.65 6.72
C GLN A 63 -10.69 4.01 7.39
N ARG A 64 -10.28 4.13 8.65
CA ARG A 64 -10.33 5.41 9.38
C ARG A 64 -9.46 6.46 8.70
N TRP A 65 -8.26 6.08 8.26
CA TRP A 65 -7.36 6.97 7.54
C TRP A 65 -8.01 7.47 6.24
N PHE A 66 -8.58 6.56 5.45
CA PHE A 66 -9.24 6.95 4.21
C PHE A 66 -10.41 7.90 4.47
N ARG A 67 -11.22 7.65 5.51
CA ARG A 67 -12.33 8.54 5.84
C ARG A 67 -11.86 9.92 6.27
N GLN A 68 -10.67 10.02 6.84
CA GLN A 68 -10.10 11.32 7.24
C GLN A 68 -9.63 12.15 6.04
N TRP A 69 -9.05 11.49 5.04
CA TRP A 69 -8.32 12.19 3.98
C TRP A 69 -9.04 12.22 2.63
N ILE A 70 -9.92 11.28 2.38
CA ILE A 70 -10.51 11.06 1.06
C ILE A 70 -12.02 11.24 1.15
N ALA A 71 -12.62 11.78 0.09
CA ALA A 71 -14.06 12.05 0.04
C ALA A 71 -14.88 10.76 0.28
N PRO A 72 -15.98 10.84 1.06
CA PRO A 72 -16.76 9.64 1.42
C PRO A 72 -17.27 8.85 0.22
N HIS A 73 -17.66 9.50 -0.86
CA HIS A 73 -18.17 8.80 -2.05
C HIS A 73 -17.06 7.98 -2.75
N VAL A 74 -15.81 8.38 -2.61
CA VAL A 74 -14.68 7.61 -3.13
C VAL A 74 -14.39 6.43 -2.20
N VAL A 75 -14.31 6.69 -0.90
CA VAL A 75 -14.02 5.65 0.10
C VAL A 75 -15.06 4.52 0.03
N GLY A 76 -16.33 4.86 -0.19
CA GLY A 76 -17.40 3.88 -0.30
C GLY A 76 -17.26 2.92 -1.47
N CYS A 77 -16.42 3.23 -2.44
CA CYS A 77 -16.15 2.37 -3.59
C CYS A 77 -14.92 1.48 -3.42
N LEU A 78 -14.19 1.61 -2.30
CA LEU A 78 -12.97 0.84 -2.06
C LEU A 78 -13.27 -0.42 -1.28
N PHE A 79 -12.50 -1.46 -1.55
CA PHE A 79 -12.54 -2.72 -0.81
C PHE A 79 -11.33 -2.83 0.10
N PHE A 80 -11.52 -3.42 1.27
CA PHE A 80 -10.46 -3.64 2.26
C PHE A 80 -10.43 -5.10 2.67
N PRO A 81 -10.01 -6.01 1.77
CA PRO A 81 -10.04 -7.44 2.05
C PRO A 81 -9.01 -7.84 3.10
N GLU A 82 -9.31 -8.94 3.80
CA GLU A 82 -8.35 -9.56 4.71
C GLU A 82 -7.22 -10.23 3.93
N HIS A 83 -7.58 -10.95 2.87
CA HIS A 83 -6.63 -11.69 2.03
C HIS A 83 -6.46 -10.99 0.70
N LYS A 84 -5.26 -11.06 0.15
CA LYS A 84 -4.98 -10.45 -1.14
C LYS A 84 -5.84 -11.11 -2.22
N PRO A 85 -6.65 -10.35 -2.98
CA PRO A 85 -7.46 -10.91 -4.05
C PRO A 85 -6.59 -11.25 -5.27
N PRO A 86 -7.13 -12.03 -6.23
CA PRO A 86 -6.43 -12.30 -7.48
C PRO A 86 -6.40 -11.03 -8.33
N ALA A 87 -5.34 -10.26 -8.17
CA ALA A 87 -5.23 -8.94 -8.79
C ALA A 87 -4.75 -9.02 -10.24
N PHE A 88 -5.30 -8.15 -11.08
CA PHE A 88 -4.73 -7.91 -12.41
C PHE A 88 -3.37 -7.21 -12.26
N LEU A 89 -3.27 -6.27 -11.31
CA LEU A 89 -2.06 -5.50 -11.08
C LEU A 89 -2.03 -5.03 -9.62
N THR A 90 -0.83 -4.92 -9.07
CA THR A 90 -0.60 -4.39 -7.72
C THR A 90 0.39 -3.24 -7.80
N LEU A 91 0.09 -2.11 -7.14
CA LEU A 91 1.02 -1.02 -6.91
C LEU A 91 1.58 -1.16 -5.49
N ASP A 92 2.89 -1.31 -5.39
CA ASP A 92 3.58 -1.59 -4.13
C ASP A 92 4.93 -0.88 -4.16
N ASP A 93 5.32 -0.29 -3.03
CA ASP A 93 6.59 0.42 -2.92
C ASP A 93 7.78 -0.49 -2.62
N ARG A 94 7.54 -1.78 -2.36
CA ARG A 94 8.57 -2.77 -2.04
C ARG A 94 8.49 -3.99 -2.95
N ALA A 95 8.39 -3.74 -4.24
CA ALA A 95 8.31 -4.78 -5.24
C ALA A 95 9.14 -4.40 -6.44
N ILE A 96 9.71 -5.39 -7.10
CA ILE A 96 10.32 -5.23 -8.41
C ILE A 96 9.61 -6.17 -9.38
N GLN A 97 9.48 -5.74 -10.61
CA GLN A 97 8.83 -6.55 -11.63
C GLN A 97 9.76 -7.68 -12.06
N PHE A 98 9.26 -8.92 -11.97
CA PHE A 98 10.00 -10.06 -12.53
C PHE A 98 9.81 -10.08 -14.04
N THR A 99 10.91 -10.13 -14.77
CA THR A 99 10.90 -10.05 -16.24
C THR A 99 11.24 -11.39 -16.91
N GLY A 100 11.30 -12.46 -16.14
CA GLY A 100 11.67 -13.78 -16.65
C GLY A 100 13.13 -14.16 -16.38
N THR A 101 13.91 -13.24 -15.84
CA THR A 101 15.32 -13.46 -15.49
C THR A 101 15.51 -13.12 -14.01
N TRP A 102 16.15 -14.01 -13.28
CA TRP A 102 16.38 -13.81 -11.85
C TRP A 102 17.39 -12.67 -11.62
N PRO A 103 17.08 -11.74 -10.71
CA PRO A 103 18.01 -10.68 -10.36
C PRO A 103 19.16 -11.20 -9.53
N ASP A 104 20.25 -10.41 -9.48
CA ASP A 104 21.37 -10.68 -8.57
C ASP A 104 20.92 -10.48 -7.12
N VAL A 105 21.20 -11.47 -6.26
CA VAL A 105 20.78 -11.44 -4.85
C VAL A 105 21.39 -10.24 -4.11
N GLN A 106 22.65 -9.89 -4.41
CA GLN A 106 23.28 -8.73 -3.76
C GLN A 106 22.59 -7.43 -4.13
N ALA A 107 22.10 -7.32 -5.38
CA ALA A 107 21.35 -6.15 -5.80
C ALA A 107 20.04 -6.02 -5.04
N LEU A 108 19.41 -7.15 -4.67
CA LEU A 108 18.16 -7.12 -3.89
C LEU A 108 18.39 -6.51 -2.50
N LEU A 109 19.55 -6.75 -1.89
CA LEU A 109 19.87 -6.19 -0.58
C LEU A 109 20.03 -4.66 -0.63
N ALA A 110 20.35 -4.11 -1.78
CA ALA A 110 20.53 -2.68 -1.97
C ALA A 110 19.21 -1.95 -2.31
N PHE A 111 18.11 -2.68 -2.34
CA PHE A 111 16.81 -2.09 -2.67
C PHE A 111 16.44 -0.97 -1.70
N GLN A 112 15.93 0.14 -2.25
CA GLN A 112 15.38 1.24 -1.45
C GLN A 112 13.98 1.56 -1.96
N PRO A 113 12.96 1.58 -1.08
CA PRO A 113 11.67 2.14 -1.48
C PRO A 113 11.82 3.66 -1.67
N TRP A 114 10.93 4.25 -2.46
CA TRP A 114 11.00 5.68 -2.78
C TRP A 114 10.90 6.59 -1.55
N THR A 115 10.34 6.09 -0.45
CA THR A 115 10.18 6.86 0.80
C THR A 115 11.46 6.93 1.62
N ARG A 116 12.52 6.20 1.23
CA ARG A 116 13.78 6.13 1.96
C ARG A 116 14.94 6.46 1.03
N THR A 117 15.88 7.22 1.55
CA THR A 117 17.11 7.53 0.83
C THR A 117 18.26 6.59 1.21
N THR A 118 18.11 5.86 2.33
CA THR A 118 19.13 4.91 2.83
C THR A 118 18.43 3.61 3.18
N PRO A 119 18.92 2.45 2.71
CA PRO A 119 18.33 1.16 3.06
C PRO A 119 18.51 0.90 4.55
N LEU A 120 17.43 0.53 5.23
CA LEU A 120 17.46 0.19 6.64
C LEU A 120 16.87 -1.21 6.78
N HIS A 121 17.74 -2.22 6.70
CA HIS A 121 17.33 -3.61 6.79
C HIS A 121 16.67 -3.88 8.13
N GLY A 122 15.50 -4.53 8.10
CA GLY A 122 14.79 -4.85 9.30
C GLY A 122 14.05 -3.68 9.94
N GLU A 123 14.00 -2.52 9.29
CA GLU A 123 13.27 -1.36 9.80
C GLU A 123 11.78 -1.62 9.90
N ARG A 124 11.21 -2.30 8.91
CA ARG A 124 9.80 -2.64 8.92
C ARG A 124 9.54 -3.85 9.78
N PRO A 125 8.44 -3.87 10.57
CA PRO A 125 8.07 -5.05 11.35
C PRO A 125 7.68 -6.21 10.43
N PRO A 126 7.67 -7.47 10.94
CA PRO A 126 7.40 -8.64 10.10
C PRO A 126 6.08 -8.58 9.33
N GLU A 127 5.04 -7.99 9.91
CA GLU A 127 3.74 -7.87 9.25
C GLU A 127 3.76 -6.92 8.06
N ASP A 128 4.80 -6.11 7.92
CA ASP A 128 4.97 -5.15 6.83
C ASP A 128 5.94 -5.66 5.77
N THR A 129 6.44 -6.86 5.93
CA THR A 129 7.38 -7.51 5.02
C THR A 129 6.61 -8.50 4.16
N PRO A 130 6.78 -8.49 2.84
CA PRO A 130 6.11 -9.45 1.96
C PRO A 130 6.45 -10.89 2.30
#